data_070eb5128cbd20edc9b07260f8c72f8c
#
_entry.id   070eb5128cbd20edc9b07260f8c72f8c
#
_cell.length_a   1.000
_cell.length_b   1.000
_cell.length_c   1.000
_cell.angle_alpha   90.00
_cell.angle_beta   90.00
_cell.angle_gamma   90.00
#
_symmetry.space_group_name_H-M   'P 1'
#
loop_
_entity.id
_entity.type
_entity.pdbx_description
1 polymer ?
#
loop_
_entity_poly.entity_id
_entity_poly.type
_entity_poly.pdbx_seq_one_letter_code
_entity_poly.pdbx_strand_id
1 'polypeptide(L)'
;LALSQTADLLSLFILLVARYDAFMENVKKLQDKIYQATGVNPTIVRFPGGSSNTVSVKYCKGIMTELTKRLEQEGYVYFDWNVDSRDAEKPKQDKEVIVKNVCDGLRPGRGNVILMHDAATKTTTADALEEIILYAQAQGYVFMPLTTQTPPVHHPVNN
;
A
#
# COMPACT_ATOMS: atom_id res chain seq x y z
N LEU A 1 -40.51 13.12 4.47
CA LEU A 1 -39.44 12.23 5.04
C LEU A 1 -38.54 11.62 3.95
N ALA A 2 -39.06 11.36 2.71
CA ALA A 2 -38.24 10.76 1.63
C ALA A 2 -37.26 11.75 0.96
N LEU A 3 -37.54 13.05 0.96
CA LEU A 3 -36.73 14.09 0.31
C LEU A 3 -35.43 14.42 1.09
N SER A 4 -35.39 14.24 2.41
CA SER A 4 -34.17 14.49 3.19
C SER A 4 -33.13 13.39 3.00
N GLN A 5 -33.55 12.14 2.90
CA GLN A 5 -32.61 11.01 2.70
C GLN A 5 -31.94 11.03 1.31
N THR A 6 -32.64 11.47 0.28
CA THR A 6 -32.06 11.60 -1.07
C THR A 6 -31.02 12.74 -1.17
N ALA A 7 -31.25 13.85 -0.47
CA ALA A 7 -30.31 14.95 -0.41
C ALA A 7 -29.02 14.56 0.34
N ASP A 8 -29.13 13.82 1.41
CA ASP A 8 -27.96 13.32 2.18
C ASP A 8 -27.12 12.33 1.39
N LEU A 9 -27.75 11.41 0.66
CA LEU A 9 -27.07 10.44 -0.22
C LEU A 9 -26.36 11.14 -1.38
N LEU A 10 -27.00 12.16 -2.01
CA LEU A 10 -26.38 12.94 -3.08
C LEU A 10 -25.18 13.74 -2.57
N SER A 11 -25.28 14.36 -1.42
CA SER A 11 -24.19 15.11 -0.78
C SER A 11 -23.01 14.19 -0.45
N LEU A 12 -23.27 13.00 0.07
CA LEU A 12 -22.25 12.00 0.35
C LEU A 12 -21.55 11.53 -0.94
N PHE A 13 -22.32 11.29 -1.99
CA PHE A 13 -21.78 10.88 -3.29
C PHE A 13 -20.87 11.96 -3.91
N ILE A 14 -21.29 13.23 -3.89
CA ILE A 14 -20.50 14.35 -4.38
C ILE A 14 -19.19 14.49 -3.58
N LEU A 15 -19.25 14.35 -2.26
CA LEU A 15 -18.07 14.38 -1.39
C LEU A 15 -17.11 13.23 -1.72
N LEU A 16 -17.64 12.04 -1.94
CA LEU A 16 -16.86 10.85 -2.28
C LEU A 16 -16.10 11.03 -3.61
N VAL A 17 -16.79 11.54 -4.64
CA VAL A 17 -16.20 11.82 -5.95
C VAL A 17 -15.10 12.89 -5.85
N ALA A 18 -15.36 14.00 -5.17
CA ALA A 18 -14.37 15.05 -4.98
C ALA A 18 -13.11 14.58 -4.24
N ARG A 19 -13.26 13.69 -3.26
CA ARG A 19 -12.13 13.10 -2.53
C ARG A 19 -11.35 12.12 -3.39
N TYR A 20 -12.03 11.34 -4.22
CA TYR A 20 -11.39 10.48 -5.20
C TYR A 20 -10.57 11.30 -6.21
N ASP A 21 -11.15 12.33 -6.80
CA ASP A 21 -10.47 13.17 -7.79
C ASP A 21 -9.21 13.82 -7.19
N ALA A 22 -9.28 14.33 -5.96
CA ALA A 22 -8.12 14.88 -5.26
C ALA A 22 -7.03 13.82 -5.00
N PHE A 23 -7.42 12.58 -4.68
CA PHE A 23 -6.49 11.48 -4.52
C PHE A 23 -5.80 11.15 -5.84
N MET A 24 -6.54 11.00 -6.93
CA MET A 24 -6.00 10.69 -8.26
C MET A 24 -5.11 11.82 -8.80
N GLU A 25 -5.45 13.08 -8.53
CA GLU A 25 -4.58 14.20 -8.87
C GLU A 25 -3.19 14.06 -8.19
N ASN A 26 -3.15 13.68 -6.92
CA ASN A 26 -1.89 13.44 -6.21
C ASN A 26 -1.13 12.23 -6.76
N VAL A 27 -1.82 11.14 -7.11
CA VAL A 27 -1.22 9.97 -7.76
C VAL A 27 -0.56 10.38 -9.08
N LYS A 28 -1.28 11.11 -9.94
CA LYS A 28 -0.78 11.59 -11.24
C LYS A 28 0.41 12.55 -11.07
N LYS A 29 0.35 13.47 -10.14
CA LYS A 29 1.49 14.37 -9.82
C LYS A 29 2.75 13.59 -9.43
N LEU A 30 2.61 12.53 -8.63
CA LEU A 30 3.74 11.69 -8.26
C LEU A 30 4.24 10.86 -9.46
N GLN A 31 3.33 10.30 -10.23
CA GLN A 31 3.61 9.57 -11.45
C GLN A 31 4.43 10.41 -12.44
N ASP A 32 4.00 11.65 -12.69
CA ASP A 32 4.70 12.59 -13.57
C ASP A 32 6.12 12.88 -13.07
N LYS A 33 6.31 13.09 -11.77
CA LYS A 33 7.64 13.31 -11.18
C LYS A 33 8.55 12.10 -11.37
N ILE A 34 8.04 10.90 -11.17
CA ILE A 34 8.81 9.67 -11.38
C ILE A 34 9.16 9.54 -12.86
N TYR A 35 8.19 9.76 -13.74
CA TYR A 35 8.40 9.70 -15.18
C TYR A 35 9.47 10.69 -15.65
N GLN A 36 9.43 11.93 -15.19
CA GLN A 36 10.43 12.96 -15.51
C GLN A 36 11.84 12.57 -15.03
N ALA A 37 11.94 11.90 -13.89
CA ALA A 37 13.22 11.50 -13.32
C ALA A 37 13.79 10.21 -13.92
N THR A 38 12.95 9.29 -14.38
CA THR A 38 13.36 7.92 -14.70
C THR A 38 12.94 7.44 -16.08
N GLY A 39 12.00 8.12 -16.75
CA GLY A 39 11.35 7.65 -17.98
C GLY A 39 10.35 6.52 -17.76
N VAL A 40 10.13 6.08 -16.52
CA VAL A 40 9.21 5.00 -16.17
C VAL A 40 7.86 5.58 -15.75
N ASN A 41 6.78 5.06 -16.33
CA ASN A 41 5.41 5.42 -15.96
C ASN A 41 4.85 4.39 -14.96
N PRO A 42 4.88 4.64 -13.63
CA PRO A 42 4.44 3.68 -12.64
C PRO A 42 2.92 3.57 -12.61
N THR A 43 2.42 2.34 -12.63
CA THR A 43 0.99 2.01 -12.49
C THR A 43 0.73 1.10 -11.30
N ILE A 44 1.74 0.87 -10.47
CA ILE A 44 1.64 0.10 -9.24
C ILE A 44 1.65 1.08 -8.06
N VAL A 45 0.68 0.94 -7.17
CA VAL A 45 0.50 1.83 -6.03
C VAL A 45 0.30 1.05 -4.74
N ARG A 46 0.55 1.70 -3.62
CA ARG A 46 0.17 1.22 -2.29
C ARG A 46 -0.53 2.35 -1.54
N PHE A 47 -1.67 2.04 -0.95
CA PHE A 47 -2.39 3.01 -0.11
C PHE A 47 -1.63 3.25 1.19
N PRO A 48 -1.53 4.51 1.66
CA PRO A 48 -1.05 4.79 3.01
C PRO A 48 -1.90 4.06 4.06
N GLY A 49 -1.25 3.22 4.89
CA GLY A 49 -1.94 2.36 5.85
C GLY A 49 -2.65 1.14 5.25
N GLY A 50 -2.46 0.88 3.95
CA GLY A 50 -3.09 -0.23 3.23
C GLY A 50 -4.55 0.02 2.83
N SER A 51 -5.12 -0.88 2.03
CA SER A 51 -6.52 -0.82 1.61
C SER A 51 -7.51 -1.02 2.78
N SER A 52 -7.06 -1.63 3.87
CA SER A 52 -7.83 -1.81 5.11
C SER A 52 -7.84 -0.57 6.02
N ASN A 53 -7.29 0.57 5.57
CA ASN A 53 -7.20 1.79 6.34
C ASN A 53 -8.56 2.29 6.83
N THR A 54 -8.74 2.34 8.14
CA THR A 54 -9.97 2.82 8.80
C THR A 54 -9.88 4.29 9.25
N VAL A 55 -8.69 4.90 9.23
CA VAL A 55 -8.52 6.31 9.62
C VAL A 55 -9.28 7.22 8.65
N SER A 56 -9.33 6.85 7.39
CA SER A 56 -10.03 7.56 6.32
C SER A 56 -11.55 7.69 6.56
N VAL A 57 -12.17 6.79 7.35
CA VAL A 57 -13.60 6.86 7.75
C VAL A 57 -13.93 8.20 8.38
N LYS A 58 -13.02 8.77 9.19
CA LYS A 58 -13.21 10.06 9.85
C LYS A 58 -13.37 11.23 8.90
N TYR A 59 -12.88 11.08 7.69
CA TYR A 59 -12.90 12.13 6.66
C TYR A 59 -13.93 11.84 5.56
N CYS A 60 -14.10 10.59 5.19
CA CYS A 60 -15.07 10.17 4.18
C CYS A 60 -15.38 8.67 4.34
N LYS A 61 -16.59 8.37 4.79
CA LYS A 61 -17.07 6.97 4.91
C LYS A 61 -17.21 6.37 3.51
N GLY A 62 -16.73 5.15 3.30
CA GLY A 62 -16.79 4.42 2.04
C GLY A 62 -15.68 4.78 1.05
N ILE A 63 -14.76 5.69 1.41
CA ILE A 63 -13.73 6.18 0.49
C ILE A 63 -12.78 5.07 0.01
N MET A 64 -12.38 4.14 0.88
CA MET A 64 -11.46 3.08 0.48
C MET A 64 -12.11 2.09 -0.49
N THR A 65 -13.38 1.77 -0.28
CA THR A 65 -14.16 0.94 -1.20
C THR A 65 -14.23 1.58 -2.59
N GLU A 66 -14.41 2.89 -2.67
CA GLU A 66 -14.47 3.60 -3.94
C GLU A 66 -13.08 3.74 -4.58
N LEU A 67 -12.06 4.10 -3.80
CA LEU A 67 -10.69 4.25 -4.29
C LEU A 67 -10.13 2.95 -4.87
N THR A 68 -10.27 1.83 -4.18
CA THR A 68 -9.78 0.53 -4.66
C THR A 68 -10.42 0.16 -5.99
N LYS A 69 -11.75 0.28 -6.08
CA LYS A 69 -12.50 -0.05 -7.29
C LYS A 69 -12.13 0.84 -8.48
N ARG A 70 -12.11 2.17 -8.28
CA ARG A 70 -11.86 3.12 -9.38
C ARG A 70 -10.41 3.11 -9.82
N LEU A 71 -9.47 2.91 -8.89
CA LEU A 71 -8.05 2.82 -9.20
C LEU A 71 -7.76 1.67 -10.16
N GLU A 72 -8.37 0.49 -9.92
CA GLU A 72 -8.28 -0.65 -10.82
C GLU A 72 -8.96 -0.37 -12.17
N GLN A 73 -10.10 0.32 -12.19
CA GLN A 73 -10.78 0.72 -13.43
C GLN A 73 -9.95 1.69 -14.29
N GLU A 74 -9.10 2.50 -13.67
CA GLU A 74 -8.16 3.40 -14.36
C GLU A 74 -6.84 2.70 -14.75
N GLY A 75 -6.71 1.38 -14.56
CA GLY A 75 -5.58 0.59 -15.01
C GLY A 75 -4.40 0.55 -14.03
N TYR A 76 -4.58 0.98 -12.79
CA TYR A 76 -3.59 0.81 -11.74
C TYR A 76 -3.77 -0.54 -11.05
N VAL A 77 -2.67 -1.09 -10.53
CA VAL A 77 -2.68 -2.24 -9.63
C VAL A 77 -2.22 -1.77 -8.26
N TYR A 78 -2.98 -2.05 -7.22
CA TYR A 78 -2.53 -1.76 -5.87
C TYR A 78 -2.10 -3.03 -5.15
N PHE A 79 -1.15 -2.88 -4.26
CA PHE A 79 -0.67 -3.94 -3.38
C PHE A 79 -0.78 -3.51 -1.94
N ASP A 80 -1.26 -4.40 -1.11
CA ASP A 80 -0.99 -4.41 0.31
C ASP A 80 0.18 -5.36 0.59
N TRP A 81 0.28 -5.90 1.78
CA TRP A 81 1.34 -6.82 2.19
C TRP A 81 0.78 -7.99 2.98
N ASN A 82 1.52 -9.06 3.02
CA ASN A 82 1.20 -10.22 3.86
C ASN A 82 2.35 -10.59 4.82
N VAL A 83 3.43 -9.81 4.77
CA VAL A 83 4.54 -9.85 5.74
C VAL A 83 4.84 -8.42 6.18
N ASP A 84 4.73 -8.14 7.48
CA ASP A 84 5.00 -6.82 8.05
C ASP A 84 6.32 -6.85 8.83
N SER A 85 7.27 -6.03 8.43
CA SER A 85 8.56 -5.89 9.11
C SER A 85 8.47 -5.21 10.47
N ARG A 86 7.37 -4.48 10.73
CA ARG A 86 7.15 -3.62 11.89
C ARG A 86 8.19 -2.51 12.06
N ASP A 87 8.87 -2.15 11.00
CA ASP A 87 9.88 -1.08 11.02
C ASP A 87 9.29 0.31 11.29
N ALA A 88 7.95 0.47 11.10
CA ALA A 88 7.24 1.72 11.36
C ALA A 88 6.78 1.91 12.81
N GLU A 89 6.84 0.88 13.67
CA GLU A 89 6.38 0.97 15.07
C GLU A 89 7.22 1.95 15.91
N LYS A 90 8.49 2.15 15.52
CA LYS A 90 9.40 3.15 16.12
C LYS A 90 10.13 3.92 15.03
N PRO A 91 10.60 5.16 15.29
CA PRO A 91 11.43 5.91 14.34
C PRO A 91 12.67 5.13 13.90
N LYS A 92 13.36 4.48 14.83
CA LYS A 92 14.47 3.53 14.62
C LYS A 92 14.10 2.23 15.33
N GLN A 93 13.41 1.34 14.62
CA GLN A 93 13.12 0.00 15.14
C GLN A 93 14.41 -0.81 15.19
N ASP A 94 14.56 -1.66 16.20
CA ASP A 94 15.74 -2.51 16.35
C ASP A 94 15.86 -3.45 15.13
N LYS A 95 17.08 -3.57 14.57
CA LYS A 95 17.37 -4.40 13.40
C LYS A 95 16.89 -5.83 13.57
N GLU A 96 17.17 -6.41 14.74
CA GLU A 96 16.84 -7.80 15.09
C GLU A 96 15.32 -8.04 15.10
N VAL A 97 14.55 -7.01 15.51
CA VAL A 97 13.08 -7.07 15.48
C VAL A 97 12.58 -7.07 14.03
N ILE A 98 13.16 -6.22 13.17
CA ILE A 98 12.80 -6.17 11.74
C ILE A 98 13.10 -7.50 11.07
N VAL A 99 14.34 -8.03 11.23
CA VAL A 99 14.76 -9.32 10.69
C VAL A 99 13.83 -10.43 11.16
N LYS A 100 13.61 -10.53 12.47
CA LYS A 100 12.74 -11.57 13.05
C LYS A 100 11.32 -11.52 12.47
N ASN A 101 10.69 -10.34 12.41
CA ASN A 101 9.31 -10.24 11.91
C ASN A 101 9.20 -10.64 10.44
N VAL A 102 10.17 -10.24 9.62
CA VAL A 102 10.18 -10.66 8.20
C VAL A 102 10.41 -12.15 8.08
N CYS A 103 11.46 -12.69 8.68
CA CYS A 103 11.80 -14.11 8.56
C CYS A 103 10.68 -15.01 9.08
N ASP A 104 10.10 -14.68 10.23
CA ASP A 104 8.97 -15.42 10.81
C ASP A 104 7.68 -15.27 9.99
N GLY A 105 7.56 -14.19 9.21
CA GLY A 105 6.41 -13.89 8.37
C GLY A 105 6.39 -14.64 7.04
N LEU A 106 7.54 -15.06 6.54
CA LEU A 106 7.64 -15.75 5.25
C LEU A 106 6.89 -17.08 5.26
N ARG A 107 6.18 -17.36 4.16
CA ARG A 107 5.45 -18.63 3.99
C ARG A 107 5.81 -19.22 2.63
N PRO A 108 6.24 -20.50 2.59
CA PRO A 108 6.51 -21.20 1.34
C PRO A 108 5.21 -21.44 0.55
N GLY A 109 5.35 -21.60 -0.77
CA GLY A 109 4.23 -21.94 -1.65
C GLY A 109 3.28 -20.79 -1.99
N ARG A 110 3.59 -19.57 -1.56
CA ARG A 110 2.82 -18.36 -1.95
C ARG A 110 3.75 -17.17 -2.20
N GLY A 111 3.25 -16.15 -2.88
CA GLY A 111 3.91 -14.85 -2.97
C GLY A 111 3.95 -14.16 -1.60
N ASN A 112 5.13 -13.69 -1.19
CA ASN A 112 5.32 -12.92 0.02
C ASN A 112 5.59 -11.47 -0.39
N VAL A 113 4.69 -10.56 -0.04
CA VAL A 113 4.84 -9.10 -0.23
C VAL A 113 5.16 -8.50 1.12
N ILE A 114 6.37 -7.97 1.25
CA ILE A 114 6.92 -7.49 2.52
C ILE A 114 6.75 -5.97 2.60
N LEU A 115 6.15 -5.49 3.69
CA LEU A 115 6.09 -4.06 4.00
C LEU A 115 7.36 -3.61 4.71
N MET A 116 8.03 -2.62 4.13
CA MET A 116 9.14 -1.88 4.71
C MET A 116 9.05 -0.40 4.30
N HIS A 117 9.78 0.47 5.00
CA HIS A 117 9.77 1.89 4.71
C HIS A 117 11.18 2.39 4.39
N ASP A 118 11.28 3.16 3.31
CA ASP A 118 12.49 3.85 2.88
C ASP A 118 12.36 5.34 3.20
N ALA A 119 13.00 5.76 4.29
CA ALA A 119 13.07 7.15 4.71
C ALA A 119 14.42 7.40 5.40
N ALA A 120 14.88 8.63 5.42
CA ALA A 120 16.19 9.00 6.01
C ALA A 120 16.36 8.57 7.48
N THR A 121 15.25 8.40 8.20
CA THR A 121 15.25 7.95 9.60
C THR A 121 15.22 6.42 9.76
N LYS A 122 15.08 5.66 8.66
CA LYS A 122 14.94 4.20 8.65
C LYS A 122 16.25 3.48 8.34
N THR A 123 17.36 3.93 8.94
CA THR A 123 18.69 3.34 8.70
C THR A 123 18.76 1.88 9.13
N THR A 124 18.10 1.51 10.24
CA THR A 124 18.06 0.14 10.74
C THR A 124 17.25 -0.79 9.83
N THR A 125 16.30 -0.27 9.07
CA THR A 125 15.59 -1.02 8.03
C THR A 125 16.55 -1.39 6.90
N ALA A 126 17.39 -0.43 6.45
CA ALA A 126 18.43 -0.69 5.45
C ALA A 126 19.46 -1.71 5.97
N ASP A 127 19.90 -1.56 7.22
CA ASP A 127 20.85 -2.48 7.87
C ASP A 127 20.32 -3.91 8.01
N ALA A 128 18.98 -4.10 8.04
CA ALA A 128 18.35 -5.41 8.15
C ALA A 128 18.27 -6.16 6.82
N LEU A 129 18.35 -5.45 5.67
CA LEU A 129 18.08 -6.04 4.36
C LEU A 129 19.00 -7.20 4.00
N GLU A 130 20.31 -7.07 4.24
CA GLU A 130 21.27 -8.10 3.88
C GLU A 130 20.94 -9.43 4.59
N GLU A 131 20.69 -9.38 5.89
CA GLU A 131 20.37 -10.57 6.68
C GLU A 131 19.06 -11.22 6.25
N ILE A 132 18.03 -10.41 5.97
CA ILE A 132 16.74 -10.87 5.45
C ILE A 132 16.90 -11.53 4.09
N ILE A 133 17.67 -10.93 3.19
CA ILE A 133 17.91 -11.48 1.85
C ILE A 133 18.64 -12.81 1.93
N LEU A 134 19.73 -12.87 2.68
CA LEU A 134 20.50 -14.11 2.85
C LEU A 134 19.68 -15.23 3.48
N TYR A 135 18.91 -14.91 4.53
CA TYR A 135 18.01 -15.89 5.14
C TYR A 135 16.97 -16.40 4.14
N ALA A 136 16.27 -15.51 3.43
CA ALA A 136 15.24 -15.90 2.47
C ALA A 136 15.83 -16.76 1.33
N GLN A 137 16.97 -16.38 0.79
CA GLN A 137 17.67 -17.16 -0.25
C GLN A 137 18.07 -18.55 0.26
N ALA A 138 18.57 -18.67 1.49
CA ALA A 138 18.90 -19.95 2.10
C ALA A 138 17.67 -20.85 2.31
N GLN A 139 16.47 -20.25 2.43
CA GLN A 139 15.19 -20.98 2.48
C GLN A 139 14.59 -21.26 1.08
N GLY A 140 15.31 -20.92 -0.01
CA GLY A 140 14.87 -21.15 -1.39
C GLY A 140 13.91 -20.11 -1.95
N TYR A 141 13.74 -18.94 -1.29
CA TYR A 141 12.98 -17.83 -1.85
C TYR A 141 13.77 -17.09 -2.92
N VAL A 142 13.05 -16.61 -3.94
CA VAL A 142 13.57 -15.76 -5.00
C VAL A 142 12.93 -14.38 -4.89
N PHE A 143 13.75 -13.33 -4.94
CA PHE A 143 13.27 -11.96 -4.96
C PHE A 143 12.92 -11.55 -6.39
N MET A 144 11.72 -11.04 -6.57
CA MET A 144 11.19 -10.59 -7.86
C MET A 144 10.62 -9.17 -7.71
N PRO A 145 10.76 -8.30 -8.72
CA PRO A 145 10.06 -7.04 -8.73
C PRO A 145 8.54 -7.28 -8.82
N LEU A 146 7.76 -6.41 -8.18
CA LEU A 146 6.33 -6.36 -8.41
C LEU A 146 6.07 -5.82 -9.83
N THR A 147 5.17 -6.49 -10.54
CA THR A 147 4.70 -6.09 -11.87
C THR A 147 3.17 -6.05 -11.89
N THR A 148 2.58 -5.50 -12.93
CA THR A 148 1.12 -5.54 -13.12
C THR A 148 0.58 -6.96 -13.36
N GLN A 149 1.47 -7.94 -13.60
CA GLN A 149 1.12 -9.35 -13.75
C GLN A 149 1.31 -10.15 -12.46
N THR A 150 1.95 -9.53 -11.44
CA THR A 150 2.09 -10.18 -10.13
C THR A 150 0.73 -10.31 -9.47
N PRO A 151 0.31 -11.51 -9.01
CA PRO A 151 -0.93 -11.66 -8.27
C PRO A 151 -0.95 -10.71 -7.06
N PRO A 152 -1.92 -9.79 -6.97
CA PRO A 152 -1.91 -8.79 -5.93
C PRO A 152 -2.24 -9.40 -4.56
N VAL A 153 -1.67 -8.81 -3.52
CA VAL A 153 -2.05 -9.06 -2.13
C VAL A 153 -2.92 -7.91 -1.68
N HIS A 154 -4.16 -8.19 -1.31
CA HIS A 154 -5.12 -7.21 -0.82
C HIS A 154 -5.55 -7.54 0.61
N HIS A 155 -5.63 -6.51 1.44
CA HIS A 155 -6.30 -6.60 2.73
C HIS A 155 -7.83 -6.47 2.56
N PRO A 156 -8.64 -6.95 3.51
CA PRO A 156 -10.07 -6.66 3.53
C PRO A 156 -10.31 -5.16 3.58
N VAL A 157 -11.13 -4.64 2.67
CA VAL A 157 -11.49 -3.21 2.68
C VAL A 157 -12.56 -2.99 3.75
N ASN A 158 -12.25 -2.14 4.74
CA ASN A 158 -13.08 -1.91 5.92
C ASN A 158 -13.79 -0.53 5.91
N ASN A 159 -13.66 0.21 4.84
CA ASN A 159 -14.26 1.54 4.68
C ASN A 159 -14.65 1.83 3.24
#